data_6e9455d9e53fa0674add6459caca9b45
#
_entry.id   6e9455d9e53fa0674add6459caca9b45
#
_cell.length_a   1.000
_cell.length_b   1.000
_cell.length_c   1.000
_cell.angle_alpha   90.00
_cell.angle_beta   90.00
_cell.angle_gamma   90.00
#
_symmetry.space_group_name_H-M   'P 1'
#
loop_
_entity.id
_entity.type
_entity.pdbx_description
1 polymer ?
#
loop_
_entity_poly.entity_id
_entity_poly.type
_entity_poly.pdbx_seq_one_letter_code
_entity_poly.pdbx_strand_id
1 'polypeptide(L)'
;MSHHLSYLPGTSLDDILAFSTELANGQVMRFEDFTQDAYLNSVITKPWGHEYRIYADMLIDVWKLMLAPDQSTSMHCHPRKETVLMCLGGALRINFLNHSVAVRAGQYVRIPKGAFHSTDNVGSGDAHLIEVETPRNKFDLIRRKDRYGREGTQYETQKSLQDIAPLEDDETQAYARIRRHDLQGLFHFDVLTGAQIKHAPRPVDFAVSLALESAIDQHIHIHHHAEDNFTQLKSEGRYLAISQR
;
A
#
# COMPACT_ATOMS: atom_id res chain seq x y z
N MET A 1 6.70 6.41 25.17
CA MET A 1 7.45 5.30 24.55
C MET A 1 7.04 5.27 23.10
N SER A 2 7.97 5.53 22.20
CA SER A 2 7.73 5.59 20.77
C SER A 2 7.28 4.20 20.28
N HIS A 3 6.10 4.10 19.70
CA HIS A 3 5.46 2.86 19.27
C HIS A 3 5.63 2.58 17.78
N HIS A 4 6.57 3.23 17.13
CA HIS A 4 6.80 3.04 15.71
C HIS A 4 7.88 2.03 15.45
N LEU A 5 7.44 0.86 15.04
CA LEU A 5 8.32 -0.10 14.41
C LEU A 5 8.35 0.19 12.92
N SER A 6 9.28 0.98 12.45
CA SER A 6 9.71 0.89 11.07
C SER A 6 10.64 -0.32 10.98
N TYR A 7 10.08 -1.47 10.65
CA TYR A 7 10.89 -2.64 10.32
C TYR A 7 11.38 -2.48 8.89
N LEU A 8 12.68 -2.63 8.69
CA LEU A 8 13.33 -2.53 7.39
C LEU A 8 14.04 -3.86 7.11
N PRO A 9 13.33 -4.90 6.64
CA PRO A 9 14.00 -6.11 6.20
C PRO A 9 14.84 -5.81 4.96
N GLY A 10 16.00 -6.43 4.86
CA GLY A 10 16.73 -6.53 3.60
C GLY A 10 16.15 -7.68 2.76
N THR A 11 16.30 -7.63 1.44
CA THR A 11 16.06 -8.77 0.57
C THR A 11 17.06 -9.86 0.90
N SER A 12 16.58 -11.05 1.23
CA SER A 12 17.39 -12.18 1.68
C SER A 12 17.82 -13.07 0.51
N LEU A 13 18.77 -13.97 0.76
CA LEU A 13 19.12 -15.02 -0.21
C LEU A 13 17.92 -15.93 -0.50
N ASP A 14 17.09 -16.23 0.51
CA ASP A 14 15.88 -17.03 0.34
C ASP A 14 14.89 -16.36 -0.62
N ASP A 15 14.75 -15.03 -0.56
CA ASP A 15 13.93 -14.27 -1.50
C ASP A 15 14.45 -14.39 -2.93
N ILE A 16 15.76 -14.27 -3.13
CA ILE A 16 16.40 -14.41 -4.45
C ILE A 16 16.19 -15.81 -5.02
N LEU A 17 16.39 -16.85 -4.21
CA LEU A 17 16.16 -18.23 -4.61
C LEU A 17 14.70 -18.51 -4.93
N ALA A 18 13.79 -18.01 -4.10
CA ALA A 18 12.36 -18.13 -4.33
C ALA A 18 11.94 -17.42 -5.62
N PHE A 19 12.40 -16.19 -5.83
CA PHE A 19 12.13 -15.42 -7.05
C PHE A 19 12.64 -16.16 -8.31
N SER A 20 13.88 -16.66 -8.28
CA SER A 20 14.46 -17.44 -9.38
C SER A 20 13.64 -18.70 -9.67
N THR A 21 13.15 -19.37 -8.64
CA THR A 21 12.26 -20.55 -8.77
C THR A 21 10.96 -20.20 -9.46
N GLU A 22 10.31 -19.11 -9.07
CA GLU A 22 9.05 -18.69 -9.67
C GLU A 22 9.19 -18.27 -11.14
N LEU A 23 10.31 -17.62 -11.49
CA LEU A 23 10.61 -17.34 -12.89
C LEU A 23 10.85 -18.63 -13.70
N ALA A 24 11.58 -19.61 -13.15
CA ALA A 24 11.79 -20.91 -13.78
C ALA A 24 10.46 -21.69 -13.97
N ASN A 25 9.49 -21.47 -13.09
CA ASN A 25 8.13 -22.03 -13.18
C ASN A 25 7.23 -21.27 -14.18
N GLY A 26 7.77 -20.29 -14.91
CA GLY A 26 7.08 -19.60 -15.99
C GLY A 26 6.36 -18.31 -15.58
N GLN A 27 6.53 -17.84 -14.35
CA GLN A 27 6.04 -16.51 -14.01
C GLN A 27 6.85 -15.43 -14.72
N VAL A 28 6.19 -14.36 -15.15
CA VAL A 28 6.81 -13.28 -15.91
C VAL A 28 6.54 -11.94 -15.23
N MET A 29 7.55 -11.08 -15.23
CA MET A 29 7.40 -9.69 -14.80
C MET A 29 6.67 -8.91 -15.89
N ARG A 30 5.62 -8.20 -15.50
CA ARG A 30 4.89 -7.30 -16.41
C ARG A 30 5.11 -5.85 -16.07
N PHE A 31 4.90 -5.00 -17.05
CA PHE A 31 4.81 -3.56 -16.88
C PHE A 31 3.34 -3.16 -16.87
N GLU A 32 3.03 -2.10 -16.11
CA GLU A 32 1.71 -1.50 -16.14
C GLU A 32 1.46 -0.91 -17.54
N ASP A 33 0.31 -1.24 -18.11
CA ASP A 33 -0.20 -0.57 -19.30
C ASP A 33 -1.08 0.60 -18.83
N PHE A 34 -0.51 1.78 -18.82
CA PHE A 34 -1.21 3.01 -18.39
C PHE A 34 -2.43 3.36 -19.27
N THR A 35 -2.61 2.70 -20.40
CA THR A 35 -3.80 2.88 -21.24
C THR A 35 -5.02 2.09 -20.74
N GLN A 36 -4.83 1.14 -19.82
CA GLN A 36 -5.87 0.27 -19.26
C GLN A 36 -6.17 0.61 -17.80
N ASP A 37 -6.35 1.87 -17.50
CA ASP A 37 -6.52 2.38 -16.12
C ASP A 37 -7.95 2.21 -15.55
N ALA A 38 -8.88 1.57 -16.25
CA ALA A 38 -10.29 1.51 -15.84
C ALA A 38 -10.51 0.95 -14.43
N TYR A 39 -9.72 -0.07 -14.02
CA TYR A 39 -9.82 -0.66 -12.69
C TYR A 39 -9.26 0.25 -11.58
N LEU A 40 -8.45 1.24 -11.93
CA LEU A 40 -7.81 2.13 -10.96
C LEU A 40 -8.79 3.11 -10.30
N ASN A 41 -10.00 3.25 -10.85
CA ASN A 41 -11.04 4.11 -10.31
C ASN A 41 -12.16 3.33 -9.61
N SER A 42 -11.91 2.06 -9.30
CA SER A 42 -12.94 1.14 -8.85
C SER A 42 -12.54 0.40 -7.58
N VAL A 43 -13.51 -0.15 -6.88
CA VAL A 43 -13.25 -1.10 -5.79
C VAL A 43 -13.02 -2.48 -6.40
N ILE A 44 -11.92 -3.10 -6.03
CA ILE A 44 -11.56 -4.43 -6.49
C ILE A 44 -11.86 -5.43 -5.38
N THR A 45 -12.84 -6.28 -5.58
CA THR A 45 -13.15 -7.37 -4.67
C THR A 45 -12.05 -8.44 -4.72
N LYS A 46 -11.58 -8.84 -3.56
CA LYS A 46 -10.57 -9.87 -3.37
C LYS A 46 -11.13 -10.99 -2.48
N PRO A 47 -10.59 -12.21 -2.55
CA PRO A 47 -11.02 -13.28 -1.65
C PRO A 47 -10.83 -12.94 -0.16
N TRP A 48 -9.90 -12.04 0.14
CA TRP A 48 -9.58 -11.60 1.50
C TRP A 48 -10.31 -10.30 1.92
N GLY A 49 -11.10 -9.68 1.04
CA GLY A 49 -11.78 -8.41 1.30
C GLY A 49 -11.87 -7.55 0.06
N HIS A 50 -11.30 -6.37 0.08
CA HIS A 50 -11.28 -5.49 -1.09
C HIS A 50 -10.11 -4.51 -1.04
N GLU A 51 -9.79 -3.94 -2.20
CA GLU A 51 -8.83 -2.85 -2.32
C GLU A 51 -9.32 -1.81 -3.32
N TYR A 52 -8.87 -0.58 -3.15
CA TYR A 52 -9.09 0.51 -4.08
C TYR A 52 -8.00 1.56 -3.95
N ARG A 53 -7.77 2.27 -5.05
CA ARG A 53 -6.76 3.33 -5.07
C ARG A 53 -7.31 4.61 -4.44
N ILE A 54 -6.55 5.20 -3.53
CA ILE A 54 -6.86 6.49 -2.91
C ILE A 54 -6.06 7.64 -3.50
N TYR A 55 -4.83 7.38 -3.97
CA TYR A 55 -3.99 8.38 -4.61
C TYR A 55 -3.15 7.75 -5.70
N ALA A 56 -2.93 8.46 -6.78
CA ALA A 56 -1.89 8.15 -7.75
C ALA A 56 -1.37 9.41 -8.43
N ASP A 57 -0.08 9.42 -8.70
CA ASP A 57 0.57 10.30 -9.66
C ASP A 57 1.42 9.46 -10.63
N MET A 58 2.38 10.08 -11.31
CA MET A 58 3.25 9.38 -12.26
C MET A 58 4.24 8.41 -11.60
N LEU A 59 4.52 8.57 -10.31
CA LEU A 59 5.63 7.92 -9.61
C LEU A 59 5.18 7.04 -8.45
N ILE A 60 4.11 7.45 -7.77
CA ILE A 60 3.62 6.84 -6.54
C ILE A 60 2.15 6.50 -6.75
N ASP A 61 1.72 5.35 -6.25
CA ASP A 61 0.32 5.08 -6.00
C ASP A 61 0.09 4.60 -4.57
N VAL A 62 -1.11 4.88 -4.06
CA VAL A 62 -1.52 4.50 -2.72
C VAL A 62 -2.86 3.78 -2.81
N TRP A 63 -2.88 2.57 -2.28
CA TRP A 63 -4.04 1.72 -2.22
C TRP A 63 -4.54 1.58 -0.78
N LYS A 64 -5.84 1.61 -0.62
CA LYS A 64 -6.49 1.23 0.63
C LYS A 64 -6.95 -0.22 0.50
N LEU A 65 -6.54 -1.04 1.48
CA LEU A 65 -6.94 -2.44 1.58
C LEU A 65 -7.79 -2.62 2.85
N MET A 66 -8.78 -3.50 2.75
CA MET A 66 -9.52 -4.02 3.89
C MET A 66 -9.45 -5.54 3.87
N LEU A 67 -8.93 -6.13 4.94
CA LEU A 67 -8.88 -7.57 5.13
C LEU A 67 -9.94 -7.98 6.16
N ALA A 68 -10.82 -8.88 5.76
CA ALA A 68 -11.78 -9.49 6.69
C ALA A 68 -11.06 -10.35 7.75
N PRO A 69 -11.69 -10.66 8.90
CA PRO A 69 -11.10 -11.49 9.94
C PRO A 69 -10.59 -12.83 9.38
N ASP A 70 -9.44 -13.29 9.86
CA ASP A 70 -8.79 -14.55 9.47
C ASP A 70 -8.41 -14.66 7.97
N GLN A 71 -8.49 -13.56 7.21
CA GLN A 71 -8.09 -13.54 5.81
C GLN A 71 -6.65 -13.06 5.64
N SER A 72 -6.06 -13.41 4.48
CA SER A 72 -4.69 -13.03 4.14
C SER A 72 -4.50 -12.71 2.67
N THR A 73 -3.54 -11.85 2.36
CA THR A 73 -3.06 -11.69 0.99
C THR A 73 -2.21 -12.90 0.58
N SER A 74 -1.90 -13.02 -0.70
CA SER A 74 -0.94 -14.02 -1.19
C SER A 74 0.47 -13.76 -0.66
N MET A 75 1.31 -14.80 -0.57
CA MET A 75 2.75 -14.65 -0.45
C MET A 75 3.32 -14.29 -1.82
N HIS A 76 3.79 -13.06 -1.98
CA HIS A 76 4.27 -12.51 -3.25
C HIS A 76 5.42 -11.54 -3.02
N CYS A 77 6.10 -11.17 -4.10
CA CYS A 77 7.07 -10.07 -4.07
C CYS A 77 6.82 -9.11 -5.23
N HIS A 78 7.37 -7.91 -5.07
CA HIS A 78 7.43 -6.88 -6.09
C HIS A 78 8.88 -6.70 -6.55
N PRO A 79 9.27 -7.23 -7.72
CA PRO A 79 10.67 -7.22 -8.14
C PRO A 79 11.30 -5.84 -8.32
N ARG A 80 10.50 -4.84 -8.70
CA ARG A 80 11.01 -3.53 -9.13
C ARG A 80 10.56 -2.35 -8.28
N LYS A 81 9.58 -2.55 -7.37
CA LYS A 81 9.06 -1.47 -6.52
C LYS A 81 9.32 -1.71 -5.05
N GLU A 82 9.52 -0.64 -4.31
CA GLU A 82 9.41 -0.62 -2.85
C GLU A 82 7.94 -0.48 -2.46
N THR A 83 7.54 -1.16 -1.42
CA THR A 83 6.20 -1.11 -0.86
C THR A 83 6.27 -0.75 0.62
N VAL A 84 5.41 0.14 1.07
CA VAL A 84 5.16 0.37 2.50
C VAL A 84 3.74 -0.06 2.82
N LEU A 85 3.61 -0.97 3.77
CA LEU A 85 2.32 -1.37 4.35
C LEU A 85 2.15 -0.68 5.70
N MET A 86 1.13 0.15 5.81
CA MET A 86 0.80 0.88 7.04
C MET A 86 -0.57 0.48 7.53
N CYS A 87 -0.64 0.01 8.77
CA CYS A 87 -1.90 -0.33 9.42
C CYS A 87 -2.61 0.95 9.88
N LEU A 88 -3.83 1.15 9.42
CA LEU A 88 -4.70 2.24 9.87
C LEU A 88 -5.65 1.81 10.98
N GLY A 89 -6.00 0.52 11.06
CA GLY A 89 -6.90 -0.02 12.07
C GLY A 89 -6.89 -1.54 12.08
N GLY A 90 -7.18 -2.13 13.22
CA GLY A 90 -7.11 -3.58 13.42
C GLY A 90 -5.73 -4.07 13.84
N ALA A 91 -5.47 -5.35 13.63
CA ALA A 91 -4.21 -6.02 13.97
C ALA A 91 -3.76 -6.89 12.80
N LEU A 92 -2.57 -6.64 12.32
CA LEU A 92 -1.97 -7.32 11.17
C LEU A 92 -0.73 -8.11 11.58
N ARG A 93 -0.44 -9.14 10.81
CA ARG A 93 0.85 -9.82 10.80
C ARG A 93 1.38 -9.84 9.37
N ILE A 94 2.53 -9.21 9.18
CA ILE A 94 3.25 -9.25 7.91
C ILE A 94 4.22 -10.43 7.98
N ASN A 95 4.03 -11.40 7.09
CA ASN A 95 4.88 -12.58 7.02
C ASN A 95 5.89 -12.39 5.89
N PHE A 96 7.12 -12.76 6.18
CA PHE A 96 8.22 -12.94 5.22
C PHE A 96 8.52 -14.43 5.08
N LEU A 97 9.49 -14.82 4.26
CA LEU A 97 9.79 -16.24 4.06
C LEU A 97 10.26 -16.93 5.34
N ASN A 98 11.00 -16.24 6.20
CA ASN A 98 11.67 -16.79 7.37
C ASN A 98 11.27 -16.18 8.72
N HIS A 99 10.44 -15.15 8.74
CA HIS A 99 9.98 -14.49 9.96
C HIS A 99 8.66 -13.76 9.73
N SER A 100 8.09 -13.22 10.79
CA SER A 100 6.90 -12.36 10.71
C SER A 100 6.99 -11.20 11.71
N VAL A 101 6.26 -10.13 11.39
CA VAL A 101 6.18 -8.90 12.19
C VAL A 101 4.71 -8.60 12.48
N ALA A 102 4.38 -8.41 13.75
CA ALA A 102 3.06 -7.92 14.16
C ALA A 102 3.00 -6.39 13.94
N VAL A 103 1.91 -5.93 13.35
CA VAL A 103 1.69 -4.51 13.03
C VAL A 103 0.30 -4.09 13.51
N ARG A 104 0.23 -3.01 14.26
CA ARG A 104 -0.99 -2.42 14.79
C ARG A 104 -1.25 -1.05 14.17
N ALA A 105 -2.42 -0.51 14.42
CA ALA A 105 -2.75 0.85 13.98
C ALA A 105 -1.64 1.86 14.32
N GLY A 106 -1.25 2.65 13.34
CA GLY A 106 -0.15 3.60 13.42
C GLY A 106 1.24 3.04 13.12
N GLN A 107 1.39 1.74 12.95
CA GLN A 107 2.66 1.11 12.63
C GLN A 107 2.75 0.77 11.15
N TYR A 108 3.95 0.76 10.61
CA TYR A 108 4.20 0.41 9.22
C TYR A 108 5.44 -0.45 9.03
N VAL A 109 5.48 -1.17 7.93
CA VAL A 109 6.60 -2.00 7.49
C VAL A 109 7.00 -1.57 6.09
N ARG A 110 8.29 -1.35 5.88
CA ARG A 110 8.88 -1.19 4.55
C ARG A 110 9.28 -2.55 4.01
N ILE A 111 8.94 -2.78 2.76
CA ILE A 111 9.20 -4.01 2.05
C ILE A 111 10.07 -3.67 0.85
N PRO A 112 11.35 -4.06 0.84
CA PRO A 112 12.25 -3.78 -0.26
C PRO A 112 11.87 -4.60 -1.50
N LYS A 113 12.40 -4.18 -2.64
CA LYS A 113 12.25 -4.89 -3.91
C LYS A 113 12.62 -6.35 -3.77
N GLY A 114 11.80 -7.24 -4.32
CA GLY A 114 12.05 -8.67 -4.35
C GLY A 114 11.83 -9.42 -3.02
N ALA A 115 11.53 -8.74 -1.91
CA ALA A 115 11.23 -9.42 -0.66
C ALA A 115 9.82 -10.03 -0.68
N PHE A 116 9.73 -11.35 -0.49
CA PHE A 116 8.45 -12.05 -0.42
C PHE A 116 7.72 -11.75 0.88
N HIS A 117 6.45 -11.38 0.75
CA HIS A 117 5.62 -11.05 1.89
C HIS A 117 4.15 -11.41 1.69
N SER A 118 3.44 -11.56 2.80
CA SER A 118 1.97 -11.62 2.85
C SER A 118 1.48 -10.91 4.10
N THR A 119 0.22 -10.50 4.09
CA THR A 119 -0.42 -9.82 5.21
C THR A 119 -1.60 -10.64 5.70
N ASP A 120 -1.59 -11.02 6.99
CA ASP A 120 -2.71 -11.66 7.66
C ASP A 120 -3.45 -10.64 8.52
N ASN A 121 -4.79 -10.67 8.50
CA ASN A 121 -5.58 -10.07 9.56
C ASN A 121 -5.64 -11.06 10.74
N VAL A 122 -5.06 -10.69 11.87
CA VAL A 122 -5.02 -11.50 13.10
C VAL A 122 -5.96 -10.97 14.19
N GLY A 123 -6.76 -9.95 13.85
CA GLY A 123 -7.79 -9.39 14.71
C GLY A 123 -9.13 -10.07 14.51
N SER A 124 -10.09 -9.77 15.41
CA SER A 124 -11.47 -10.29 15.37
C SER A 124 -12.41 -9.45 14.48
N GLY A 125 -12.00 -8.27 14.07
CA GLY A 125 -12.72 -7.38 13.15
C GLY A 125 -11.92 -7.11 11.88
N ASP A 126 -12.48 -6.31 10.99
CA ASP A 126 -11.81 -5.89 9.75
C ASP A 126 -10.51 -5.16 10.06
N ALA A 127 -9.48 -5.44 9.29
CA ALA A 127 -8.23 -4.72 9.33
C ALA A 127 -8.11 -3.78 8.12
N HIS A 128 -7.67 -2.56 8.39
CA HIS A 128 -7.55 -1.49 7.41
C HIS A 128 -6.08 -1.08 7.28
N LEU A 129 -5.58 -1.07 6.06
CA LEU A 129 -4.21 -0.63 5.79
C LEU A 129 -4.13 0.15 4.49
N ILE A 130 -3.08 0.93 4.35
CA ILE A 130 -2.65 1.48 3.08
C ILE A 130 -1.40 0.76 2.60
N GLU A 131 -1.31 0.60 1.30
CA GLU A 131 -0.15 0.14 0.57
C GLU A 131 0.34 1.30 -0.30
N VAL A 132 1.55 1.78 0.00
CA VAL A 132 2.22 2.85 -0.77
C VAL A 132 3.29 2.21 -1.61
N GLU A 133 3.29 2.48 -2.91
CA GLU A 133 4.16 1.82 -3.88
C GLU A 133 4.94 2.83 -4.73
N THR A 134 6.23 2.58 -4.93
CA THR A 134 7.10 3.34 -5.85
C THR A 134 8.19 2.47 -6.45
N PRO A 135 8.50 2.58 -7.78
CA PRO A 135 7.72 3.28 -8.80
C PRO A 135 6.35 2.61 -9.01
N ARG A 136 5.39 3.40 -9.46
CA ARG A 136 4.04 2.94 -9.76
C ARG A 136 4.07 1.82 -10.80
N ASN A 137 3.62 0.62 -10.43
CA ASN A 137 3.40 -0.52 -11.34
C ASN A 137 2.60 -1.62 -10.65
N LYS A 138 1.30 -1.63 -10.78
CA LYS A 138 0.44 -2.63 -10.12
C LYS A 138 0.67 -4.07 -10.62
N PHE A 139 1.17 -4.24 -11.84
CA PHE A 139 1.48 -5.56 -12.43
C PHE A 139 2.86 -6.11 -12.04
N ASP A 140 3.64 -5.38 -11.24
CA ASP A 140 4.95 -5.83 -10.76
C ASP A 140 4.77 -6.80 -9.59
N LEU A 141 4.32 -8.02 -9.90
CA LEU A 141 3.95 -9.02 -8.89
C LEU A 141 4.36 -10.42 -9.34
N ILE A 142 5.12 -11.11 -8.48
CA ILE A 142 5.43 -12.54 -8.58
C ILE A 142 4.82 -13.24 -7.38
N ARG A 143 3.89 -14.17 -7.62
CA ARG A 143 3.10 -14.82 -6.58
C ARG A 143 3.58 -16.24 -6.34
N ARG A 144 3.99 -16.55 -5.10
CA ARG A 144 4.54 -17.84 -4.70
C ARG A 144 3.51 -18.78 -4.09
N LYS A 145 2.68 -18.27 -3.16
CA LYS A 145 1.64 -19.05 -2.48
C LYS A 145 0.38 -18.22 -2.32
N ASP A 146 -0.74 -18.89 -2.40
CA ASP A 146 -2.03 -18.25 -2.21
C ASP A 146 -3.05 -19.21 -1.62
N ARG A 147 -3.80 -18.80 -0.59
CA ARG A 147 -4.84 -19.63 0.03
C ARG A 147 -6.06 -19.87 -0.87
N TYR A 148 -6.17 -19.13 -1.96
CA TYR A 148 -7.34 -19.09 -2.82
C TYR A 148 -7.08 -19.65 -4.21
N GLY A 149 -5.95 -20.36 -4.39
CA GLY A 149 -5.61 -21.03 -5.65
C GLY A 149 -5.18 -20.11 -6.79
N ARG A 150 -4.64 -18.92 -6.46
CA ARG A 150 -4.13 -17.95 -7.45
C ARG A 150 -2.62 -18.06 -7.64
N GLU A 151 -1.98 -19.14 -7.17
CA GLU A 151 -0.54 -19.37 -7.40
C GLU A 151 -0.25 -19.37 -8.90
N GLY A 152 0.85 -18.74 -9.26
CA GLY A 152 1.26 -18.58 -10.66
C GLY A 152 0.38 -17.65 -11.49
N THR A 153 -0.72 -17.12 -10.94
CA THR A 153 -1.53 -16.13 -11.65
C THR A 153 -0.99 -14.72 -11.40
N GLN A 154 -1.17 -13.87 -12.40
CA GLN A 154 -0.76 -12.48 -12.32
C GLN A 154 -1.75 -11.67 -11.48
N TYR A 155 -1.35 -10.42 -11.19
CA TYR A 155 -2.27 -9.43 -10.65
C TYR A 155 -3.42 -9.27 -11.65
N GLU A 156 -4.61 -9.19 -11.16
CA GLU A 156 -5.88 -9.01 -11.89
C GLU A 156 -5.99 -9.70 -13.25
N THR A 157 -6.83 -10.71 -13.31
CA THR A 157 -7.31 -11.28 -14.57
C THR A 157 -8.52 -10.50 -15.06
N GLN A 158 -8.83 -10.57 -16.34
CA GLN A 158 -10.02 -9.94 -16.91
C GLN A 158 -11.33 -10.37 -16.19
N LYS A 159 -11.37 -11.54 -15.58
CA LYS A 159 -12.47 -12.01 -14.76
C LYS A 159 -12.61 -11.23 -13.45
N SER A 160 -11.48 -10.86 -12.81
CA SER A 160 -11.49 -10.03 -11.61
C SER A 160 -11.97 -8.61 -11.89
N LEU A 161 -11.74 -8.10 -13.10
CA LEU A 161 -12.22 -6.78 -13.51
C LEU A 161 -13.75 -6.69 -13.64
N GLN A 162 -14.46 -7.83 -13.76
CA GLN A 162 -15.92 -7.85 -13.82
C GLN A 162 -16.59 -7.58 -12.46
N ASP A 163 -15.84 -7.77 -11.36
CA ASP A 163 -16.32 -7.57 -10.00
C ASP A 163 -15.97 -6.16 -9.45
N ILE A 164 -15.69 -5.22 -10.35
CA ILE A 164 -15.29 -3.87 -9.97
C ILE A 164 -16.52 -2.98 -9.80
N ALA A 165 -16.68 -2.42 -8.61
CA ALA A 165 -17.68 -1.39 -8.33
C ALA A 165 -17.07 0.00 -8.58
N PRO A 166 -17.72 0.87 -9.38
CA PRO A 166 -17.22 2.22 -9.63
C PRO A 166 -17.20 3.04 -8.34
N LEU A 167 -16.14 3.83 -8.18
CA LEU A 167 -16.02 4.87 -7.16
C LEU A 167 -15.80 6.21 -7.84
N GLU A 168 -16.55 7.21 -7.41
CA GLU A 168 -16.34 8.58 -7.89
C GLU A 168 -15.02 9.14 -7.36
N ASP A 169 -14.25 9.76 -8.23
CA ASP A 169 -13.09 10.54 -7.84
C ASP A 169 -13.56 11.91 -7.37
N ASP A 170 -13.14 12.32 -6.17
CA ASP A 170 -13.51 13.62 -5.60
C ASP A 170 -12.78 14.76 -6.33
N GLU A 171 -11.57 14.49 -6.82
CA GLU A 171 -10.76 15.49 -7.46
C GLU A 171 -9.77 14.87 -8.44
N THR A 172 -9.59 15.52 -9.59
CA THR A 172 -8.55 15.20 -10.57
C THR A 172 -7.69 16.44 -10.78
N GLN A 173 -6.41 16.33 -10.43
CA GLN A 173 -5.41 17.33 -10.75
C GLN A 173 -4.66 16.91 -12.02
N ALA A 174 -3.95 17.86 -12.68
CA ALA A 174 -3.26 17.61 -13.94
C ALA A 174 -2.33 16.38 -13.94
N TYR A 175 -1.76 16.03 -12.78
CA TYR A 175 -0.78 14.96 -12.64
C TYR A 175 -1.10 13.96 -11.53
N ALA A 176 -2.22 14.14 -10.81
CA ALA A 176 -2.57 13.30 -9.68
C ALA A 176 -4.08 13.14 -9.54
N ARG A 177 -4.50 12.00 -9.04
CA ARG A 177 -5.88 11.71 -8.64
C ARG A 177 -5.92 11.36 -7.17
N ILE A 178 -6.95 11.82 -6.48
CA ILE A 178 -7.17 11.54 -5.07
C ILE A 178 -8.64 11.23 -4.82
N ARG A 179 -8.89 10.25 -3.92
CA ARG A 179 -10.17 9.99 -3.29
C ARG A 179 -10.14 10.51 -1.87
N ARG A 180 -11.02 11.43 -1.55
CA ARG A 180 -11.01 12.10 -0.24
C ARG A 180 -11.63 11.26 0.86
N HIS A 181 -12.50 10.32 0.52
CA HIS A 181 -13.27 9.56 1.50
C HIS A 181 -13.04 8.06 1.38
N ASP A 182 -12.88 7.43 2.52
CA ASP A 182 -12.90 5.98 2.64
C ASP A 182 -14.32 5.44 2.43
N LEU A 183 -14.44 4.24 1.82
CA LEU A 183 -15.73 3.58 1.59
C LEU A 183 -16.58 3.43 2.84
N GLN A 184 -15.95 3.15 3.97
CA GLN A 184 -16.61 2.94 5.25
C GLN A 184 -16.74 4.23 6.07
N GLY A 185 -16.21 5.34 5.55
CA GLY A 185 -16.24 6.63 6.24
C GLY A 185 -15.35 6.72 7.48
N LEU A 186 -14.42 5.79 7.65
CA LEU A 186 -13.51 5.75 8.81
C LEU A 186 -12.30 6.68 8.67
N PHE A 187 -11.91 6.97 7.43
CA PHE A 187 -10.73 7.78 7.13
C PHE A 187 -11.07 8.89 6.13
N HIS A 188 -10.32 9.97 6.25
CA HIS A 188 -10.30 11.05 5.29
C HIS A 188 -8.89 11.22 4.75
N PHE A 189 -8.78 11.45 3.44
CA PHE A 189 -7.51 11.60 2.72
C PHE A 189 -7.48 12.96 2.04
N ASP A 190 -6.35 13.65 2.10
CA ASP A 190 -6.17 14.93 1.42
C ASP A 190 -4.71 15.10 0.95
N VAL A 191 -4.50 15.89 -0.08
CA VAL A 191 -3.15 16.27 -0.51
C VAL A 191 -2.88 17.68 -0.04
N LEU A 192 -1.99 17.79 0.96
CA LEU A 192 -1.69 19.03 1.65
C LEU A 192 -0.19 19.31 1.61
N THR A 193 0.17 20.60 1.74
CA THR A 193 1.54 20.99 2.04
C THR A 193 1.85 20.80 3.53
N GLY A 194 3.12 20.72 3.90
CA GLY A 194 3.50 20.64 5.32
C GLY A 194 3.01 21.86 6.12
N ALA A 195 2.97 23.03 5.49
CA ALA A 195 2.38 24.23 6.12
C ALA A 195 0.88 24.06 6.37
N GLN A 196 0.14 23.53 5.40
CA GLN A 196 -1.30 23.27 5.53
C GLN A 196 -1.60 22.20 6.59
N ILE A 197 -0.79 21.14 6.69
CA ILE A 197 -0.97 20.10 7.71
C ILE A 197 -0.86 20.68 9.11
N LYS A 198 0.11 21.56 9.36
CA LYS A 198 0.31 22.22 10.66
C LYS A 198 -0.86 23.11 11.09
N HIS A 199 -1.67 23.56 10.14
CA HIS A 199 -2.82 24.43 10.36
C HIS A 199 -4.15 23.80 9.92
N ALA A 200 -4.16 22.48 9.69
CA ALA A 200 -5.35 21.79 9.21
C ALA A 200 -6.51 21.92 10.20
N PRO A 201 -7.75 22.17 9.72
CA PRO A 201 -8.92 22.29 10.58
C PRO A 201 -9.33 20.95 11.21
N ARG A 202 -8.85 19.84 10.66
CA ARG A 202 -9.01 18.48 11.21
C ARG A 202 -7.63 17.96 11.60
N PRO A 203 -7.54 17.25 12.72
CA PRO A 203 -6.28 16.57 13.08
C PRO A 203 -5.86 15.63 11.95
N VAL A 204 -4.62 15.74 11.54
CA VAL A 204 -3.98 14.78 10.64
C VAL A 204 -3.22 13.79 11.53
N ASP A 205 -3.45 12.50 11.31
CA ASP A 205 -2.78 11.46 12.08
C ASP A 205 -1.46 11.05 11.41
N PHE A 206 -1.48 10.97 10.07
CA PHE A 206 -0.34 10.52 9.27
C PHE A 206 -0.14 11.40 8.05
N ALA A 207 1.11 11.57 7.65
CA ALA A 207 1.49 12.25 6.42
C ALA A 207 2.50 11.39 5.63
N VAL A 208 2.10 10.95 4.44
CA VAL A 208 2.96 10.20 3.51
C VAL A 208 3.58 11.19 2.53
N SER A 209 4.90 11.24 2.45
CA SER A 209 5.59 12.12 1.52
C SER A 209 5.31 11.74 0.07
N LEU A 210 4.87 12.73 -0.72
CA LEU A 210 4.66 12.62 -2.17
C LEU A 210 5.78 13.34 -2.93
N ALA A 211 6.93 13.52 -2.29
CA ALA A 211 8.06 14.22 -2.86
C ALA A 211 8.73 13.41 -3.97
N LEU A 212 9.24 14.10 -4.98
CA LEU A 212 10.00 13.50 -6.06
C LEU A 212 11.23 12.74 -5.54
N GLU A 213 11.87 13.22 -4.49
CA GLU A 213 13.00 12.56 -3.83
C GLU A 213 12.61 11.16 -3.36
N SER A 214 11.41 10.98 -2.80
CA SER A 214 10.92 9.66 -2.38
C SER A 214 10.84 8.67 -3.54
N ALA A 215 10.51 9.15 -4.75
CA ALA A 215 10.45 8.34 -5.94
C ALA A 215 11.85 8.08 -6.55
N ILE A 216 12.74 9.06 -6.51
CA ILE A 216 14.11 8.95 -7.02
C ILE A 216 14.92 8.00 -6.13
N ASP A 217 14.90 8.22 -4.82
CA ASP A 217 15.61 7.39 -3.84
C ASP A 217 14.89 6.05 -3.61
N GLN A 218 13.70 5.90 -4.18
CA GLN A 218 12.80 4.76 -3.98
C GLN A 218 12.57 4.50 -2.48
N HIS A 219 12.38 5.59 -1.72
CA HIS A 219 12.27 5.58 -0.28
C HIS A 219 11.05 6.40 0.17
N ILE A 220 10.01 5.67 0.59
CA ILE A 220 8.75 6.28 1.01
C ILE A 220 8.89 6.75 2.47
N HIS A 221 8.63 8.04 2.71
CA HIS A 221 8.66 8.63 4.05
C HIS A 221 7.24 8.78 4.61
N ILE A 222 7.04 8.26 5.82
CA ILE A 222 5.81 8.42 6.58
C ILE A 222 6.12 9.17 7.87
N HIS A 223 5.34 10.20 8.14
CA HIS A 223 5.37 10.99 9.36
C HIS A 223 4.11 10.73 10.17
N HIS A 224 4.23 10.67 11.47
CA HIS A 224 3.12 10.44 12.38
C HIS A 224 3.01 11.57 13.39
N HIS A 225 1.81 12.13 13.57
CA HIS A 225 1.58 13.25 14.48
C HIS A 225 2.04 12.96 15.91
N ALA A 226 1.75 11.75 16.42
CA ALA A 226 2.10 11.36 17.78
C ALA A 226 3.60 11.21 18.03
N GLU A 227 4.44 11.16 16.98
CA GLU A 227 5.89 10.99 17.13
C GLU A 227 6.64 12.30 17.08
N ASP A 228 6.42 13.06 16.04
CA ASP A 228 7.22 14.24 15.74
C ASP A 228 6.39 15.53 15.68
N ASN A 229 5.06 15.42 15.92
CA ASN A 229 4.12 16.53 15.80
C ASN A 229 4.30 17.28 14.46
N PHE A 230 4.68 16.54 13.41
CA PHE A 230 4.96 17.06 12.07
C PHE A 230 6.04 18.16 12.02
N THR A 231 6.94 18.20 12.99
CA THR A 231 8.04 19.18 13.01
C THR A 231 9.00 19.02 11.83
N GLN A 232 9.15 17.79 11.35
CA GLN A 232 10.05 17.45 10.23
C GLN A 232 9.44 17.72 8.85
N LEU A 233 8.15 18.04 8.75
CA LEU A 233 7.53 18.33 7.45
C LEU A 233 8.10 19.60 6.85
N LYS A 234 8.57 19.51 5.60
CA LYS A 234 8.95 20.67 4.79
C LYS A 234 7.69 21.49 4.50
N SER A 235 7.71 22.79 4.74
CA SER A 235 6.53 23.67 4.59
C SER A 235 5.89 23.57 3.21
N GLU A 236 6.70 23.55 2.15
CA GLU A 236 6.28 23.45 0.75
C GLU A 236 6.23 22.00 0.23
N GLY A 237 6.62 21.01 1.05
CA GLY A 237 6.54 19.59 0.70
C GLY A 237 5.07 19.16 0.53
N ARG A 238 4.81 18.26 -0.41
CA ARG A 238 3.47 17.68 -0.63
C ARG A 238 3.36 16.34 0.07
N TYR A 239 2.23 16.15 0.72
CA TYR A 239 1.96 14.94 1.51
C TYR A 239 0.53 14.46 1.28
N LEU A 240 0.35 13.14 1.25
CA LEU A 240 -0.96 12.55 1.48
C LEU A 240 -1.23 12.57 2.98
N ALA A 241 -2.11 13.44 3.40
CA ALA A 241 -2.58 13.57 4.78
C ALA A 241 -3.72 12.59 5.04
N ILE A 242 -3.64 11.86 6.15
CA ILE A 242 -4.61 10.84 6.55
C ILE A 242 -5.14 11.21 7.92
N SER A 243 -6.45 11.34 8.03
CA SER A 243 -7.15 11.63 9.28
C SER A 243 -8.14 10.50 9.59
N GLN A 244 -8.14 10.00 10.80
CA GLN A 244 -9.17 9.10 11.30
C GLN A 244 -10.41 9.92 11.70
N ARG A 245 -11.62 9.42 11.42
CA ARG A 245 -12.89 10.05 11.80
C ARG A 245 -13.39 9.58 13.15
#